data_125edabc4fc9667393689a90fc4964c9
#
_entry.id   125edabc4fc9667393689a90fc4964c9
#
_cell.length_a   1.000
_cell.length_b   1.000
_cell.length_c   1.000
_cell.angle_alpha   90.00
_cell.angle_beta   90.00
_cell.angle_gamma   90.00
#
_symmetry.space_group_name_H-M   'P 1'
#
loop_
_entity.id
_entity.type
_entity.pdbx_description
1 polymer ?
#
loop_
_entity_poly.entity_id
_entity_poly.type
_entity_poly.pdbx_seq_one_letter_code
_entity_poly.pdbx_strand_id
1 'polypeptide(L)'
;MVAMSEAESERETSAALFENWTVQMRKGVLDLCILMALSASEWYGYALVKALIAVPGVGVAEGSIYPLLARLKRQGLVTTRLEESSEGPARKYYSATAAGKALAVEMELHFSEMRRGVVAFQASVDFTSISSMPQTADENQGSAAK
;
A
#
# COMPACT_ATOMS: atom_id res chain seq x y z
N MET A 1 -26.47 -25.94 13.40
CA MET A 1 -26.18 -24.52 13.16
C MET A 1 -25.63 -23.94 14.44
N VAL A 2 -24.33 -23.68 14.46
CA VAL A 2 -23.69 -23.06 15.64
C VAL A 2 -23.88 -21.56 15.51
N ALA A 3 -24.54 -20.93 16.47
CA ALA A 3 -24.65 -19.49 16.53
C ALA A 3 -23.25 -18.92 16.83
N MET A 4 -22.79 -17.97 16.02
CA MET A 4 -21.56 -17.23 16.31
C MET A 4 -21.72 -16.48 17.64
N SER A 5 -20.69 -16.52 18.48
CA SER A 5 -20.69 -15.74 19.71
C SER A 5 -20.65 -14.24 19.38
N GLU A 6 -21.18 -13.40 20.27
CA GLU A 6 -21.11 -11.94 20.11
C GLU A 6 -19.68 -11.46 19.90
N ALA A 7 -18.72 -12.07 20.62
CA ALA A 7 -17.29 -11.77 20.48
C ALA A 7 -16.71 -12.12 19.10
N GLU A 8 -17.16 -13.19 18.47
CA GLU A 8 -16.75 -13.57 17.11
C GLU A 8 -17.31 -12.57 16.08
N SER A 9 -18.58 -12.19 16.24
CA SER A 9 -19.21 -11.19 15.38
C SER A 9 -18.54 -9.82 15.49
N GLU A 10 -18.17 -9.40 16.70
CA GLU A 10 -17.44 -8.15 16.92
C GLU A 10 -16.04 -8.17 16.29
N ARG A 11 -15.33 -9.29 16.39
CA ARG A 11 -14.00 -9.47 15.77
C ARG A 11 -14.07 -9.44 14.25
N GLU A 12 -15.04 -10.10 13.64
CA GLU A 12 -15.25 -10.06 12.18
C GLU A 12 -15.60 -8.65 11.70
N THR A 13 -16.43 -7.93 12.44
CA THR A 13 -16.78 -6.54 12.13
C THR A 13 -15.56 -5.64 12.22
N SER A 14 -14.74 -5.79 13.26
CA SER A 14 -13.49 -5.02 13.43
C SER A 14 -12.49 -5.30 12.33
N ALA A 15 -12.32 -6.58 11.94
CA ALA A 15 -11.44 -6.97 10.84
C ALA A 15 -11.88 -6.37 9.51
N ALA A 16 -13.18 -6.38 9.21
CA ALA A 16 -13.73 -5.78 8.00
C ALA A 16 -13.54 -4.25 7.96
N LEU A 17 -13.72 -3.57 9.08
CA LEU A 17 -13.49 -2.12 9.20
C LEU A 17 -12.00 -1.77 9.00
N PHE A 18 -11.11 -2.55 9.58
CA PHE A 18 -9.67 -2.38 9.39
C PHE A 18 -9.26 -2.58 7.94
N GLU A 19 -9.76 -3.64 7.29
CA GLU A 19 -9.50 -3.89 5.88
C GLU A 19 -10.00 -2.74 4.98
N ASN A 20 -11.21 -2.25 5.21
CA ASN A 20 -11.73 -1.09 4.48
C ASN A 20 -10.86 0.15 4.69
N TRP A 21 -10.42 0.41 5.89
CA TRP A 21 -9.52 1.53 6.19
C TRP A 21 -8.19 1.40 5.44
N THR A 22 -7.57 0.20 5.45
CA THR A 22 -6.31 -0.03 4.72
C THR A 22 -6.47 0.15 3.21
N VAL A 23 -7.61 -0.24 2.64
CA VAL A 23 -7.93 -0.01 1.21
C VAL A 23 -7.96 1.49 0.90
N GLN A 24 -8.59 2.31 1.75
CA GLN A 24 -8.64 3.76 1.55
C GLN A 24 -7.24 4.40 1.64
N MET A 25 -6.45 4.00 2.63
CA MET A 25 -5.07 4.46 2.79
C MET A 25 -4.21 4.13 1.57
N ARG A 26 -4.36 2.94 1.03
CA ARG A 26 -3.58 2.44 -0.11
C ARG A 26 -3.78 3.23 -1.38
N LYS A 27 -4.99 3.71 -1.64
CA LYS A 27 -5.35 4.36 -2.92
C LYS A 27 -4.43 5.52 -3.30
N GLY A 28 -4.16 6.43 -2.37
CA GLY A 28 -3.28 7.57 -2.63
C GLY A 28 -1.80 7.22 -2.56
N VAL A 29 -1.43 6.36 -1.62
CA VAL A 29 -0.04 5.95 -1.40
C VAL A 29 0.54 5.16 -2.58
N LEU A 30 -0.27 4.34 -3.25
CA LEU A 30 0.18 3.60 -4.44
C LEU A 30 0.57 4.52 -5.59
N ASP A 31 -0.23 5.52 -5.89
CA ASP A 31 0.09 6.49 -6.93
C ASP A 31 1.41 7.20 -6.62
N LEU A 32 1.61 7.60 -5.38
CA LEU A 32 2.87 8.20 -4.92
C LEU A 32 4.06 7.25 -5.12
N CYS A 33 3.96 6.00 -4.67
CA CYS A 33 5.04 5.01 -4.80
C CYS A 33 5.40 4.75 -6.27
N ILE A 34 4.40 4.61 -7.14
CA ILE A 34 4.60 4.42 -8.57
C ILE A 34 5.34 5.62 -9.17
N LEU A 35 4.84 6.83 -8.93
CA LEU A 35 5.44 8.03 -9.51
C LEU A 35 6.85 8.30 -8.95
N MET A 36 7.10 8.02 -7.68
CA MET A 36 8.45 8.11 -7.10
C MET A 36 9.43 7.15 -7.78
N ALA A 37 9.04 5.88 -7.90
CA ALA A 37 9.89 4.87 -8.55
C ALA A 37 10.19 5.24 -10.00
N LEU A 38 9.17 5.62 -10.77
CA LEU A 38 9.30 5.97 -12.18
C LEU A 38 9.98 7.33 -12.42
N SER A 39 9.99 8.20 -11.41
CA SER A 39 10.75 9.47 -11.45
C SER A 39 12.23 9.26 -11.22
N ALA A 40 12.58 8.27 -10.42
CA ALA A 40 13.98 7.95 -10.09
C ALA A 40 14.68 7.21 -11.23
N SER A 41 13.98 6.30 -11.90
CA SER A 41 14.53 5.52 -13.01
C SER A 41 13.42 4.89 -13.86
N GLU A 42 13.81 4.38 -15.01
CA GLU A 42 12.94 3.53 -15.82
C GLU A 42 12.86 2.13 -15.21
N TRP A 43 11.67 1.54 -15.24
CA TRP A 43 11.40 0.22 -14.68
C TRP A 43 10.77 -0.72 -15.69
N TYR A 44 11.27 -1.93 -15.77
CA TYR A 44 10.54 -3.04 -16.36
C TYR A 44 9.27 -3.32 -15.55
N GLY A 45 8.13 -3.42 -16.24
CA GLY A 45 6.81 -3.50 -15.57
C GLY A 45 6.72 -4.57 -14.49
N TYR A 46 7.20 -5.77 -14.77
CA TYR A 46 7.20 -6.87 -13.81
C TYR A 46 8.07 -6.59 -12.57
N ALA A 47 9.24 -5.99 -12.77
CA ALA A 47 10.12 -5.61 -11.65
C ALA A 47 9.50 -4.51 -10.78
N LEU A 48 8.83 -3.54 -11.39
CA LEU A 48 8.10 -2.50 -10.68
C LEU A 48 6.98 -3.09 -9.82
N VAL A 49 6.18 -3.98 -10.39
CA VAL A 49 5.09 -4.67 -9.67
C VAL A 49 5.63 -5.42 -8.45
N LYS A 50 6.72 -6.17 -8.61
CA LYS A 50 7.38 -6.87 -7.51
C LYS A 50 7.87 -5.93 -6.42
N ALA A 51 8.47 -4.81 -6.79
CA ALA A 51 8.95 -3.82 -5.84
C ALA A 51 7.81 -3.18 -5.05
N LEU A 52 6.69 -2.87 -5.71
CA LEU A 52 5.51 -2.27 -5.05
C LEU A 52 4.81 -3.24 -4.09
N ILE A 53 4.72 -4.52 -4.45
CA ILE A 53 4.17 -5.57 -3.57
C ILE A 53 5.02 -5.71 -2.30
N ALA A 54 6.32 -5.52 -2.41
CA ALA A 54 7.26 -5.63 -1.28
C ALA A 54 7.26 -4.42 -0.35
N VAL A 55 6.56 -3.33 -0.69
CA VAL A 55 6.49 -2.14 0.20
C VAL A 55 5.68 -2.48 1.45
N PRO A 56 6.29 -2.40 2.65
CA PRO A 56 5.58 -2.73 3.87
C PRO A 56 4.34 -1.85 4.08
N GLY A 57 3.23 -2.47 4.52
CA GLY A 57 1.98 -1.76 4.82
C GLY A 57 1.14 -1.36 3.60
N VAL A 58 1.67 -1.44 2.38
CA VAL A 58 0.90 -1.12 1.17
C VAL A 58 0.01 -2.29 0.75
N GLY A 59 0.47 -3.54 0.86
CA GLY A 59 -0.34 -4.75 0.75
C GLY A 59 -1.16 -4.85 -0.54
N VAL A 60 -0.58 -4.50 -1.68
CA VAL A 60 -1.28 -4.48 -2.97
C VAL A 60 -1.21 -5.83 -3.66
N ALA A 61 -2.29 -6.22 -4.33
CA ALA A 61 -2.30 -7.38 -5.21
C ALA A 61 -1.69 -7.04 -6.57
N GLU A 62 -0.98 -8.00 -7.16
CA GLU A 62 -0.29 -7.84 -8.45
C GLU A 62 -1.21 -7.30 -9.55
N GLY A 63 -2.41 -7.86 -9.69
CA GLY A 63 -3.40 -7.46 -10.69
C GLY A 63 -3.94 -6.03 -10.54
N SER A 64 -3.76 -5.40 -9.39
CA SER A 64 -4.23 -4.04 -9.14
C SER A 64 -3.32 -2.95 -9.68
N ILE A 65 -2.05 -3.24 -9.92
CA ILE A 65 -1.03 -2.25 -10.30
C ILE A 65 -1.15 -1.86 -11.78
N TYR A 66 -1.37 -2.81 -12.68
CA TYR A 66 -1.45 -2.53 -14.11
C TYR A 66 -2.58 -1.56 -14.50
N PRO A 67 -3.81 -1.65 -13.94
CA PRO A 67 -4.84 -0.63 -14.17
C PRO A 67 -4.43 0.76 -13.69
N LEU A 68 -3.68 0.87 -12.60
CA LEU A 68 -3.15 2.15 -12.11
C LEU A 68 -2.12 2.73 -13.07
N LEU A 69 -1.19 1.93 -13.57
CA LEU A 69 -0.21 2.33 -14.58
C LEU A 69 -0.90 2.81 -15.86
N ALA A 70 -1.93 2.09 -16.32
CA ALA A 70 -2.72 2.50 -17.47
C ALA A 70 -3.42 3.83 -17.26
N ARG A 71 -3.98 4.07 -16.07
CA ARG A 71 -4.61 5.35 -15.71
C ARG A 71 -3.60 6.49 -15.70
N LEU A 72 -2.46 6.31 -15.04
CA LEU A 72 -1.40 7.32 -14.96
C LEU A 72 -0.84 7.66 -16.36
N LYS A 73 -0.75 6.67 -17.24
CA LYS A 73 -0.38 6.88 -18.64
C LYS A 73 -1.42 7.73 -19.38
N ARG A 74 -2.71 7.45 -19.24
CA ARG A 74 -3.79 8.24 -19.84
C ARG A 74 -3.79 9.68 -19.33
N GLN A 75 -3.39 9.90 -18.08
CA GLN A 75 -3.26 11.23 -17.47
C GLN A 75 -2.00 11.98 -17.90
N GLY A 76 -1.14 11.38 -18.73
CA GLY A 76 0.10 12.00 -19.19
C GLY A 76 1.22 12.05 -18.13
N LEU A 77 1.12 11.27 -17.07
CA LEU A 77 2.09 11.24 -15.96
C LEU A 77 3.15 10.15 -16.13
N VAL A 78 2.83 9.12 -16.90
CA VAL A 78 3.68 7.96 -17.18
C VAL A 78 3.76 7.72 -18.68
N THR A 79 4.93 7.36 -19.17
CA THR A 79 5.17 6.92 -20.54
C THR A 79 5.75 5.52 -20.56
N THR A 80 5.63 4.86 -21.69
CA THR A 80 6.10 3.49 -21.89
C THR A 80 6.92 3.36 -23.16
N ARG A 81 7.85 2.41 -23.15
CA ARG A 81 8.53 1.95 -24.36
C ARG A 81 8.59 0.42 -24.37
N LEU A 82 8.66 -0.16 -25.54
CA LEU A 82 8.88 -1.58 -25.72
C LEU A 82 10.35 -1.82 -26.04
N GLU A 83 10.93 -2.87 -25.46
CA GLU A 83 12.26 -3.35 -25.77
C GLU A 83 12.15 -4.78 -26.27
N GLU A 84 12.64 -5.02 -27.49
CA GLU A 84 12.65 -6.37 -28.05
C GLU A 84 13.65 -7.24 -27.29
N SER A 85 13.22 -8.46 -26.98
CA SER A 85 14.05 -9.46 -26.33
C SER A 85 14.37 -10.58 -27.31
N SER A 86 15.64 -10.97 -27.40
CA SER A 86 16.07 -12.11 -28.25
C SER A 86 15.57 -13.47 -27.74
N GLU A 87 15.07 -13.55 -26.50
CA GLU A 87 14.68 -14.79 -25.82
C GLU A 87 13.24 -14.78 -25.29
N GLY A 88 12.34 -14.02 -25.89
CA GLY A 88 10.95 -13.96 -25.43
C GLY A 88 10.16 -12.78 -25.97
N PRO A 89 8.96 -12.51 -25.45
CA PRO A 89 8.15 -11.38 -25.86
C PRO A 89 8.84 -10.06 -25.50
N ALA A 90 8.52 -9.01 -26.25
CA ALA A 90 9.01 -7.66 -25.99
C ALA A 90 8.66 -7.23 -24.55
N ARG A 91 9.61 -6.57 -23.89
CA ARG A 91 9.46 -6.08 -22.52
C ARG A 91 8.98 -4.64 -22.52
N LYS A 92 7.99 -4.36 -21.68
CA LYS A 92 7.46 -3.02 -21.51
C LYS A 92 8.14 -2.33 -20.34
N TYR A 93 8.73 -1.18 -20.62
CA TYR A 93 9.37 -0.31 -19.65
C TYR A 93 8.51 0.93 -19.39
N TYR A 94 8.49 1.37 -18.16
CA TYR A 94 7.73 2.54 -17.69
C TYR A 94 8.67 3.58 -17.13
N SER A 95 8.36 4.84 -17.38
CA SER A 95 9.04 6.00 -16.78
C SER A 95 8.06 7.15 -16.56
N ALA A 96 8.39 8.05 -15.64
CA ALA A 96 7.60 9.25 -15.42
C ALA A 96 7.88 10.30 -16.49
N THR A 97 6.84 11.00 -16.94
CA THR A 97 6.96 12.21 -17.75
C THR A 97 7.43 13.38 -16.88
N ALA A 98 7.76 14.52 -17.49
CA ALA A 98 8.06 15.74 -16.74
C ALA A 98 6.91 16.14 -15.79
N ALA A 99 5.67 16.03 -16.24
CA ALA A 99 4.49 16.25 -15.41
C ALA A 99 4.38 15.24 -14.27
N GLY A 100 4.67 13.96 -14.54
CA GLY A 100 4.70 12.91 -13.52
C GLY A 100 5.74 13.15 -12.45
N LYS A 101 6.94 13.59 -12.83
CA LYS A 101 8.02 13.95 -11.89
C LYS A 101 7.64 15.14 -11.01
N ALA A 102 7.08 16.18 -11.60
CA ALA A 102 6.62 17.36 -10.85
C ALA A 102 5.54 16.98 -9.83
N LEU A 103 4.55 16.19 -10.25
CA LEU A 103 3.50 15.72 -9.35
C LEU A 103 4.05 14.83 -8.24
N ALA A 104 5.00 13.94 -8.52
CA ALA A 104 5.64 13.09 -7.51
C ALA A 104 6.28 13.91 -6.39
N VAL A 105 6.94 15.01 -6.72
CA VAL A 105 7.55 15.92 -5.74
C VAL A 105 6.48 16.56 -4.85
N GLU A 106 5.41 17.10 -5.44
CA GLU A 106 4.31 17.71 -4.69
C GLU A 106 3.63 16.70 -3.77
N MET A 107 3.35 15.50 -4.27
CA MET A 107 2.75 14.42 -3.50
C MET A 107 3.64 13.97 -2.34
N GLU A 108 4.94 13.85 -2.55
CA GLU A 108 5.90 13.46 -1.52
C GLU A 108 5.97 14.51 -0.40
N LEU A 109 6.06 15.78 -0.75
CA LEU A 109 6.07 16.87 0.21
C LEU A 109 4.80 16.88 1.07
N HIS A 110 3.65 16.74 0.45
CA HIS A 110 2.37 16.68 1.17
C HIS A 110 2.27 15.42 2.06
N PHE A 111 2.70 14.28 1.56
CA PHE A 111 2.71 13.02 2.33
C PHE A 111 3.63 13.13 3.55
N SER A 112 4.81 13.71 3.38
CA SER A 112 5.76 13.93 4.47
C SER A 112 5.21 14.88 5.53
N GLU A 113 4.51 15.94 5.13
CA GLU A 113 3.84 16.86 6.04
C GLU A 113 2.70 16.17 6.81
N MET A 114 1.84 15.45 6.10
CA MET A 114 0.74 14.70 6.71
C MET A 114 1.25 13.66 7.71
N ARG A 115 2.30 12.92 7.36
CA ARG A 115 2.93 11.94 8.25
C ARG A 115 3.44 12.58 9.53
N ARG A 116 4.15 13.72 9.44
CA ARG A 116 4.61 14.46 10.60
C ARG A 116 3.46 14.97 11.47
N GLY A 117 2.41 15.47 10.82
CA GLY A 117 1.19 15.94 11.50
C GLY A 117 0.49 14.84 12.29
N VAL A 118 0.34 13.65 11.68
CA VAL A 118 -0.26 12.48 12.35
C VAL A 118 0.58 12.06 13.56
N VAL A 119 1.90 12.01 13.42
CA VAL A 119 2.81 11.64 14.51
C VAL A 119 2.73 12.67 15.66
N ALA A 120 2.69 13.96 15.34
CA ALA A 120 2.54 15.03 16.36
C ALA A 120 1.18 14.95 17.06
N PHE A 121 0.11 14.70 16.31
CA PHE A 121 -1.22 14.52 16.88
C PHE A 121 -1.28 13.28 17.79
N GLN A 122 -0.69 12.17 17.36
CA GLN A 122 -0.59 10.96 18.17
C GLN A 122 0.06 11.22 19.53
N ALA A 123 1.15 11.99 19.54
CA ALA A 123 1.81 12.40 20.79
C ALA A 123 0.93 13.33 21.65
N SER A 124 0.17 14.24 21.04
CA SER A 124 -0.70 15.17 21.74
C SER A 124 -1.88 14.52 22.45
N VAL A 125 -2.35 13.39 21.97
CA VAL A 125 -3.46 12.62 22.56
C VAL A 125 -2.98 11.43 23.39
N ASP A 126 -1.67 11.34 23.63
CA ASP A 126 -1.02 10.25 24.39
C ASP A 126 -1.40 8.84 23.90
N PHE A 127 -1.55 8.69 22.59
CA PHE A 127 -1.94 7.42 21.98
C PHE A 127 -0.88 6.32 22.17
N THR A 128 0.37 6.71 22.42
CA THR A 128 1.49 5.78 22.67
C THR A 128 1.27 4.89 23.91
N SER A 129 0.57 5.39 24.91
CA SER A 129 0.21 4.61 26.10
C SER A 129 -0.79 3.48 25.79
N ILE A 130 -1.68 3.70 24.83
CA ILE A 130 -2.65 2.70 24.38
C ILE A 130 -1.97 1.64 23.50
N SER A 131 -1.04 2.06 22.66
CA SER A 131 -0.30 1.15 21.75
C SER A 131 0.67 0.23 22.49
N SER A 132 1.08 0.57 23.70
CA SER A 132 1.95 -0.23 24.55
C SER A 132 1.19 -1.24 25.44
N MET A 133 -0.14 -1.20 25.46
CA MET A 133 -0.92 -2.22 26.15
C MET A 133 -0.73 -3.56 25.45
N PRO A 134 -0.42 -4.64 26.19
CA PRO A 134 -0.33 -5.95 25.57
C PRO A 134 -1.70 -6.26 24.95
N GLN A 135 -1.71 -6.50 23.66
CA GLN A 135 -2.87 -7.14 23.04
C GLN A 135 -3.05 -8.43 23.82
N THR A 136 -4.19 -8.59 24.47
CA THR A 136 -4.51 -9.80 25.21
C THR A 136 -4.33 -10.99 24.27
N ALA A 137 -3.14 -11.59 24.34
CA ALA A 137 -2.88 -12.84 23.68
C ALA A 137 -3.87 -13.83 24.26
N ASP A 138 -4.51 -14.52 23.38
CA ASP A 138 -5.36 -15.67 23.59
C ASP A 138 -4.84 -16.55 24.73
N GLU A 139 -5.32 -16.33 25.96
CA GLU A 139 -5.21 -17.32 27.01
C GLU A 139 -6.25 -18.40 26.75
N ASN A 140 -6.03 -19.19 25.73
CA ASN A 140 -6.64 -20.51 25.66
C ASN A 140 -5.61 -21.57 25.25
N GLN A 141 -4.62 -21.76 26.09
CA GLN A 141 -4.01 -23.07 26.15
C GLN A 141 -4.83 -23.87 27.15
N GLY A 142 -5.91 -24.47 26.65
CA GLY A 142 -6.65 -25.45 27.34
C GLY A 142 -5.71 -26.55 27.87
N SER A 143 -5.64 -26.64 29.14
CA SER A 143 -5.13 -27.78 29.87
C SER A 143 -5.79 -29.05 29.33
N ALA A 144 -5.10 -29.77 28.46
CA ALA A 144 -5.35 -31.17 28.21
C ALA A 144 -4.54 -31.96 29.23
N ALA A 145 -5.10 -32.14 30.41
CA ALA A 145 -4.62 -33.13 31.35
C ALA A 145 -5.54 -34.33 31.29
N LYS A 146 -4.99 -35.47 30.88
CA LYS A 146 -5.41 -36.87 31.05
C LYS A 146 -6.58 -37.32 30.20
#